data_4682be1977b49ee011134522a9ad296e
#
_entry.id   4682be1977b49ee011134522a9ad296e
#
_cell.length_a   1.000
_cell.length_b   1.000
_cell.length_c   1.000
_cell.angle_alpha   90.00
_cell.angle_beta   90.00
_cell.angle_gamma   90.00
#
_symmetry.space_group_name_H-M   'P 1'
#
loop_
_entity.id
_entity.type
_entity.pdbx_description
1 polymer ?
#
loop_
_entity_poly.entity_id
_entity_poly.type
_entity_poly.pdbx_seq_one_letter_code
_entity_poly.pdbx_strand_id
1 'polypeptide(L)'
;MIVAFVESSSVAVILIAFRMVFWYVVLTNHITTKERSTVMASIRKRGDSYLIVVSMGYDYAGNRRKAQQKTVHPPENLTPKQREKWLKEQALLFEMECKNTPRTVDKSITLEQYVQIWRREIAPHKLAKSTLARDDQDLAKILPHLGHYKLTELRPEHFRKFYAEMRKVISQNTGKPLSEHTVEGLHACLCGVLSDAMEGGFLDHNPAWRTYRYAGKKNAKRIADEETVQKIIAALEEESIKYETYFKLIIATGMRRGECCALKWKDFDFENHTIHICRNAVKVSGEEIFVKEPKTTAGDRYVYFSPEMATLLLEFQKVCRWETETYDERPLTEEDFVFRRHGADLPMTPTTFTFRFKKILKKHGLPENLNVHSLRHTNASLLIANGTDVATVAGLLGHSQPSTTLDIYTHAFDKNKKTASQTLQSWLEI
;
A
#
# COMPACT_ATOMS: atom_id res chain seq x y z
N MET A 1 -9.16 14.93 -54.58
CA MET A 1 -10.34 14.40 -53.87
C MET A 1 -9.90 13.55 -52.63
N ILE A 2 -8.84 13.99 -51.92
CA ILE A 2 -8.31 13.32 -50.67
C ILE A 2 -8.21 14.29 -49.49
N VAL A 3 -8.40 15.60 -49.67
CA VAL A 3 -8.26 16.62 -48.59
C VAL A 3 -9.56 16.88 -47.83
N ALA A 4 -10.73 16.46 -48.34
CA ALA A 4 -12.03 16.74 -47.70
C ALA A 4 -12.50 15.69 -46.69
N PHE A 5 -11.74 14.60 -46.46
CA PHE A 5 -12.17 13.51 -45.53
C PHE A 5 -11.50 13.53 -44.13
N VAL A 6 -10.50 14.41 -43.93
CA VAL A 6 -9.76 14.48 -42.64
C VAL A 6 -10.38 15.49 -41.68
N GLU A 7 -11.08 16.52 -42.15
CA GLU A 7 -11.71 17.54 -41.29
C GLU A 7 -13.00 17.06 -40.60
N SER A 8 -13.74 16.13 -41.21
CA SER A 8 -15.00 15.60 -40.65
C SER A 8 -14.79 14.71 -39.40
N SER A 9 -13.65 14.00 -39.30
CA SER A 9 -13.37 13.10 -38.19
C SER A 9 -12.96 13.84 -36.91
N SER A 10 -12.28 14.97 -37.02
CA SER A 10 -11.83 15.77 -35.87
C SER A 10 -12.99 16.46 -35.13
N VAL A 11 -13.99 16.95 -35.87
CA VAL A 11 -15.17 17.62 -35.29
C VAL A 11 -16.07 16.59 -34.56
N ALA A 12 -16.20 15.39 -35.13
CA ALA A 12 -16.95 14.29 -34.49
C ALA A 12 -16.32 13.83 -33.18
N VAL A 13 -15.00 13.71 -33.14
CA VAL A 13 -14.25 13.32 -31.90
C VAL A 13 -14.37 14.42 -30.84
N ILE A 14 -14.28 15.67 -31.19
CA ILE A 14 -14.44 16.82 -30.28
C ILE A 14 -15.88 16.87 -29.74
N LEU A 15 -16.89 16.62 -30.55
CA LEU A 15 -18.29 16.58 -30.12
C LEU A 15 -18.59 15.39 -29.19
N ILE A 16 -17.96 14.24 -29.43
CA ILE A 16 -18.09 13.06 -28.56
C ILE A 16 -17.38 13.32 -27.21
N ALA A 17 -16.20 13.91 -27.22
CA ALA A 17 -15.48 14.30 -26.01
C ALA A 17 -16.25 15.36 -25.21
N PHE A 18 -16.83 16.38 -25.86
CA PHE A 18 -17.68 17.38 -25.21
C PHE A 18 -18.97 16.76 -24.63
N ARG A 19 -19.57 15.80 -25.32
CA ARG A 19 -20.74 15.06 -24.85
C ARG A 19 -20.39 14.15 -23.66
N MET A 20 -19.24 13.49 -23.67
CA MET A 20 -18.76 12.67 -22.52
C MET A 20 -18.44 13.55 -21.29
N VAL A 21 -17.78 14.69 -21.47
CA VAL A 21 -17.52 15.63 -20.37
C VAL A 21 -18.83 16.23 -19.85
N PHE A 22 -19.76 16.60 -20.71
CA PHE A 22 -21.08 17.10 -20.30
C PHE A 22 -21.88 16.04 -19.55
N TRP A 23 -21.90 14.79 -20.03
CA TRP A 23 -22.54 13.66 -19.34
C TRP A 23 -21.84 13.31 -18.01
N TYR A 24 -20.51 13.38 -17.96
CA TYR A 24 -19.74 13.19 -16.72
C TYR A 24 -20.06 14.27 -15.68
N VAL A 25 -20.12 15.55 -16.09
CA VAL A 25 -20.52 16.66 -15.21
C VAL A 25 -22.01 16.54 -14.79
N VAL A 26 -22.90 16.09 -15.67
CA VAL A 26 -24.31 15.85 -15.32
C VAL A 26 -24.45 14.64 -14.40
N LEU A 27 -23.70 13.54 -14.62
CA LEU A 27 -23.71 12.36 -13.73
C LEU A 27 -23.09 12.68 -12.36
N THR A 28 -21.99 13.41 -12.31
CA THR A 28 -21.39 13.82 -11.03
C THR A 28 -22.31 14.78 -10.27
N ASN A 29 -23.01 15.68 -10.93
CA ASN A 29 -24.04 16.53 -10.31
C ASN A 29 -25.28 15.73 -9.87
N HIS A 30 -25.64 14.62 -10.54
CA HIS A 30 -26.76 13.75 -10.12
C HIS A 30 -26.38 12.82 -8.95
N ILE A 31 -25.10 12.42 -8.81
CA ILE A 31 -24.64 11.60 -7.67
C ILE A 31 -24.49 12.47 -6.42
N THR A 32 -24.16 13.76 -6.55
CA THR A 32 -24.08 14.71 -5.41
C THR A 32 -25.45 15.20 -4.93
N THR A 33 -26.54 14.90 -5.62
CA THR A 33 -27.90 15.35 -5.22
C THR A 33 -28.63 14.37 -4.28
N LYS A 34 -28.04 13.25 -3.86
CA LYS A 34 -28.70 12.29 -2.96
C LYS A 34 -28.25 12.35 -1.49
N GLU A 35 -27.33 13.23 -1.13
CA GLU A 35 -27.02 13.60 0.25
C GLU A 35 -27.32 15.08 0.52
N ARG A 36 -28.55 15.49 0.27
CA ARG A 36 -29.09 16.70 0.88
C ARG A 36 -29.50 16.37 2.33
N SER A 37 -28.55 16.42 3.25
CA SER A 37 -28.91 16.86 4.59
C SER A 37 -29.38 18.31 4.44
N THR A 38 -30.67 18.53 4.41
CA THR A 38 -31.29 19.85 4.30
C THR A 38 -30.96 20.64 5.55
N VAL A 39 -29.83 21.35 5.52
CA VAL A 39 -29.58 22.45 6.43
C VAL A 39 -30.57 23.53 6.00
N MET A 40 -31.67 23.67 6.71
CA MET A 40 -32.67 24.71 6.42
C MET A 40 -32.58 25.79 7.49
N ALA A 41 -32.31 27.03 7.05
CA ALA A 41 -32.39 28.18 7.90
C ALA A 41 -33.86 28.50 8.20
N SER A 42 -34.21 28.66 9.45
CA SER A 42 -35.53 29.14 9.89
C SER A 42 -35.43 30.57 10.42
N ILE A 43 -36.39 31.44 10.05
CA ILE A 43 -36.43 32.84 10.45
C ILE A 43 -37.57 33.01 11.44
N ARG A 44 -37.30 33.59 12.61
CA ARG A 44 -38.31 33.88 13.65
C ARG A 44 -38.26 35.36 14.01
N LYS A 45 -39.43 36.03 14.01
CA LYS A 45 -39.55 37.43 14.43
C LYS A 45 -39.46 37.55 15.95
N ARG A 46 -38.68 38.51 16.45
CA ARG A 46 -38.54 38.87 17.87
C ARG A 46 -38.60 40.39 18.00
N GLY A 47 -39.81 40.93 18.26
CA GLY A 47 -40.01 42.39 18.30
C GLY A 47 -39.61 43.03 16.97
N ASP A 48 -38.64 43.95 16.99
CA ASP A 48 -38.13 44.66 15.81
C ASP A 48 -36.93 43.93 15.15
N SER A 49 -36.52 42.81 15.71
CA SER A 49 -35.42 41.98 15.18
C SER A 49 -35.93 40.62 14.64
N TYR A 50 -35.05 39.93 13.88
CA TYR A 50 -35.29 38.57 13.38
C TYR A 50 -34.17 37.66 13.81
N LEU A 51 -34.53 36.48 14.34
CA LEU A 51 -33.60 35.43 14.69
C LEU A 51 -33.55 34.43 13.55
N ILE A 52 -32.39 34.26 12.92
CA ILE A 52 -32.10 33.23 11.95
C ILE A 52 -31.47 32.06 12.69
N VAL A 53 -32.03 30.85 12.50
CA VAL A 53 -31.56 29.63 13.16
C VAL A 53 -31.23 28.61 12.07
N VAL A 54 -29.97 28.15 12.06
CA VAL A 54 -29.47 27.14 11.13
C VAL A 54 -29.23 25.84 11.91
N SER A 55 -29.90 24.77 11.48
CA SER A 55 -29.68 23.43 12.07
C SER A 55 -28.33 22.87 11.56
N MET A 56 -27.50 22.40 12.48
CA MET A 56 -26.18 21.82 12.16
C MET A 56 -26.20 20.30 11.98
N GLY A 57 -27.42 19.70 11.87
CA GLY A 57 -27.59 18.26 11.72
C GLY A 57 -27.28 17.48 13.00
N TYR A 58 -26.77 16.24 12.81
CA TYR A 58 -26.42 15.32 13.90
C TYR A 58 -24.92 15.10 13.93
N ASP A 59 -24.37 14.76 15.10
CA ASP A 59 -22.98 14.31 15.25
C ASP A 59 -22.84 12.83 14.83
N TYR A 60 -21.61 12.32 14.87
CA TYR A 60 -21.32 10.93 14.52
C TYR A 60 -21.91 9.90 15.51
N ALA A 61 -22.29 10.32 16.70
CA ALA A 61 -22.97 9.49 17.70
C ALA A 61 -24.50 9.54 17.55
N GLY A 62 -25.03 10.29 16.55
CA GLY A 62 -26.45 10.46 16.31
C GLY A 62 -27.12 11.49 17.20
N ASN A 63 -26.37 12.30 17.98
CA ASN A 63 -26.91 13.37 18.80
C ASN A 63 -27.10 14.63 17.96
N ARG A 64 -28.20 15.34 18.22
CA ARG A 64 -28.51 16.59 17.51
C ARG A 64 -27.49 17.69 17.89
N ARG A 65 -26.81 18.25 16.91
CA ARG A 65 -25.86 19.36 17.12
C ARG A 65 -26.59 20.63 17.51
N LYS A 66 -25.93 21.47 18.33
CA LYS A 66 -26.47 22.77 18.72
C LYS A 66 -26.63 23.66 17.48
N ALA A 67 -27.86 24.15 17.24
CA ALA A 67 -28.16 25.04 16.13
C ALA A 67 -27.40 26.36 16.29
N GLN A 68 -26.88 26.90 15.17
CA GLN A 68 -26.29 28.25 15.13
C GLN A 68 -27.39 29.28 14.99
N GLN A 69 -27.23 30.42 15.67
CA GLN A 69 -28.23 31.47 15.72
C GLN A 69 -27.58 32.80 15.45
N LYS A 70 -28.25 33.67 14.65
CA LYS A 70 -27.82 35.04 14.33
C LYS A 70 -29.03 35.94 14.37
N THR A 71 -28.93 37.01 15.17
CA THR A 71 -29.99 38.05 15.22
C THR A 71 -29.65 39.12 14.18
N VAL A 72 -30.63 39.54 13.38
CA VAL A 72 -30.48 40.54 12.33
C VAL A 72 -31.57 41.61 12.50
N HIS A 73 -31.23 42.87 12.20
CA HIS A 73 -32.11 44.01 12.22
C HIS A 73 -32.27 44.52 10.80
N PRO A 74 -33.50 44.44 10.18
CA PRO A 74 -33.69 44.98 8.84
C PRO A 74 -33.61 46.52 8.88
N PRO A 75 -33.08 47.14 7.82
CA PRO A 75 -33.10 48.58 7.66
C PRO A 75 -34.52 49.14 7.74
N GLU A 76 -34.69 50.30 8.38
CA GLU A 76 -36.03 50.91 8.67
C GLU A 76 -36.82 51.33 7.39
N ASN A 77 -36.12 51.59 6.25
CA ASN A 77 -36.71 52.13 5.03
C ASN A 77 -37.18 51.03 4.04
N LEU A 78 -37.29 49.77 4.44
CA LEU A 78 -37.68 48.63 3.54
C LEU A 78 -39.20 48.48 3.56
N THR A 79 -39.77 48.35 2.33
CA THR A 79 -41.15 47.90 2.17
C THR A 79 -41.29 46.42 2.64
N PRO A 80 -42.50 45.96 3.01
CA PRO A 80 -42.69 44.58 3.47
C PRO A 80 -42.12 43.52 2.53
N LYS A 81 -42.27 43.67 1.19
CA LYS A 81 -41.69 42.76 0.16
C LYS A 81 -40.16 42.83 0.15
N GLN A 82 -39.58 44.01 0.23
CA GLN A 82 -38.13 44.20 0.26
C GLN A 82 -37.51 43.62 1.53
N ARG A 83 -38.21 43.78 2.70
CA ARG A 83 -37.80 43.21 3.96
C ARG A 83 -37.79 41.69 3.94
N GLU A 84 -38.77 41.05 3.32
CA GLU A 84 -38.82 39.58 3.15
C GLU A 84 -37.68 39.08 2.25
N LYS A 85 -37.42 39.79 1.15
CA LYS A 85 -36.30 39.45 0.25
C LYS A 85 -34.94 39.56 1.00
N TRP A 86 -34.73 40.64 1.69
CA TRP A 86 -33.51 40.90 2.46
C TRP A 86 -33.30 39.83 3.56
N LEU A 87 -34.36 39.44 4.29
CA LEU A 87 -34.27 38.36 5.27
C LEU A 87 -33.89 37.02 4.67
N LYS A 88 -34.42 36.67 3.50
CA LYS A 88 -34.05 35.47 2.77
C LYS A 88 -32.58 35.51 2.34
N GLU A 89 -32.07 36.65 1.90
CA GLU A 89 -30.66 36.85 1.54
C GLU A 89 -29.76 36.71 2.75
N GLN A 90 -30.14 37.34 3.91
CA GLN A 90 -29.38 37.17 5.16
C GLN A 90 -29.39 35.73 5.67
N ALA A 91 -30.50 35.02 5.54
CA ALA A 91 -30.59 33.62 5.91
C ALA A 91 -29.69 32.73 5.04
N LEU A 92 -29.65 33.00 3.73
CA LEU A 92 -28.78 32.29 2.79
C LEU A 92 -27.29 32.56 3.07
N LEU A 93 -26.92 33.82 3.32
CA LEU A 93 -25.56 34.19 3.68
C LEU A 93 -25.12 33.52 5.00
N PHE A 94 -25.98 33.52 6.01
CA PHE A 94 -25.69 32.89 7.28
C PHE A 94 -25.62 31.36 7.16
N GLU A 95 -26.43 30.75 6.30
CA GLU A 95 -26.37 29.33 5.97
C GLU A 95 -25.04 28.99 5.28
N MET A 96 -24.57 29.86 4.35
CA MET A 96 -23.25 29.73 3.72
C MET A 96 -22.11 29.91 4.72
N GLU A 97 -22.20 30.90 5.62
CA GLU A 97 -21.24 31.06 6.72
C GLU A 97 -21.16 29.81 7.59
N CYS A 98 -22.31 29.22 7.97
CA CYS A 98 -22.37 27.98 8.76
C CYS A 98 -21.84 26.75 8.00
N LYS A 99 -22.03 26.69 6.67
CA LYS A 99 -21.47 25.61 5.82
C LYS A 99 -19.97 25.75 5.61
N ASN A 100 -19.48 26.99 5.49
CA ASN A 100 -18.07 27.31 5.28
C ASN A 100 -17.29 27.41 6.63
N THR A 101 -17.99 27.52 7.75
CA THR A 101 -17.34 27.39 9.06
C THR A 101 -16.76 25.98 9.13
N PRO A 102 -15.45 25.80 9.37
CA PRO A 102 -14.86 24.49 9.55
C PRO A 102 -15.75 23.71 10.50
N ARG A 103 -16.20 22.51 10.09
CA ARG A 103 -17.07 21.65 10.91
C ARG A 103 -16.54 21.74 12.32
N THR A 104 -17.34 22.25 13.26
CA THR A 104 -16.94 22.30 14.67
C THR A 104 -16.65 20.86 15.06
N VAL A 105 -15.37 20.52 15.01
CA VAL A 105 -14.85 19.22 15.38
C VAL A 105 -15.32 18.99 16.80
N ASP A 106 -15.94 17.85 17.04
CA ASP A 106 -16.26 17.47 18.41
C ASP A 106 -14.95 17.37 19.18
N LYS A 107 -14.61 18.48 19.87
CA LYS A 107 -13.35 18.60 20.63
C LYS A 107 -13.25 17.59 21.78
N SER A 108 -14.32 16.83 22.02
CA SER A 108 -14.39 15.81 23.06
C SER A 108 -13.98 14.42 22.58
N ILE A 109 -13.87 14.18 21.26
CA ILE A 109 -13.55 12.86 20.70
C ILE A 109 -12.15 12.40 21.12
N THR A 110 -12.05 11.18 21.66
CA THR A 110 -10.78 10.56 22.00
C THR A 110 -10.12 9.92 20.79
N LEU A 111 -8.81 9.64 20.89
CA LEU A 111 -8.10 8.92 19.82
C LEU A 111 -8.72 7.55 19.56
N GLU A 112 -9.13 6.81 20.61
CA GLU A 112 -9.77 5.51 20.46
C GLU A 112 -11.08 5.59 19.69
N GLN A 113 -11.95 6.56 20.05
CA GLN A 113 -13.22 6.79 19.36
C GLN A 113 -13.00 7.18 17.89
N TYR A 114 -12.01 8.04 17.64
CA TYR A 114 -11.66 8.40 16.26
C TYR A 114 -11.14 7.20 15.45
N VAL A 115 -10.29 6.36 16.03
CA VAL A 115 -9.80 5.15 15.38
C VAL A 115 -10.93 4.20 14.99
N GLN A 116 -12.00 4.10 15.79
CA GLN A 116 -13.19 3.31 15.43
C GLN A 116 -13.90 3.87 14.19
N ILE A 117 -14.05 5.20 14.11
CA ILE A 117 -14.61 5.88 12.92
C ILE A 117 -13.68 5.66 11.73
N TRP A 118 -12.40 5.90 11.90
CA TRP A 118 -11.38 5.76 10.86
C TRP A 118 -11.35 4.34 10.26
N ARG A 119 -11.41 3.30 11.11
CA ARG A 119 -11.46 1.90 10.69
C ARG A 119 -12.70 1.57 9.87
N ARG A 120 -13.84 2.14 10.19
CA ARG A 120 -15.11 1.87 9.54
C ARG A 120 -15.27 2.65 8.24
N GLU A 121 -14.89 3.91 8.22
CA GLU A 121 -15.28 4.86 7.17
C GLU A 121 -14.14 5.29 6.26
N ILE A 122 -12.90 5.33 6.75
CA ILE A 122 -11.76 5.92 6.00
C ILE A 122 -10.79 4.84 5.53
N ALA A 123 -10.29 4.05 6.46
CA ALA A 123 -9.21 3.11 6.20
C ALA A 123 -9.52 2.06 5.10
N PRO A 124 -10.74 1.48 4.99
CA PRO A 124 -11.06 0.49 3.96
C PRO A 124 -11.01 1.05 2.54
N HIS A 125 -11.25 2.35 2.38
CA HIS A 125 -11.22 3.03 1.07
C HIS A 125 -9.84 3.56 0.70
N LYS A 126 -8.96 3.77 1.68
CA LYS A 126 -7.62 4.38 1.50
C LYS A 126 -6.49 3.36 1.54
N LEU A 127 -6.64 2.31 2.32
CA LEU A 127 -5.57 1.36 2.61
C LEU A 127 -5.82 -0.02 1.99
N ALA A 128 -4.73 -0.66 1.54
CA ALA A 128 -4.78 -2.07 1.17
C ALA A 128 -5.06 -2.95 2.42
N LYS A 129 -5.80 -4.04 2.28
CA LYS A 129 -6.12 -4.98 3.36
C LYS A 129 -4.91 -5.38 4.21
N SER A 130 -3.76 -5.65 3.57
CA SER A 130 -2.51 -6.01 4.28
C SER A 130 -1.93 -4.85 5.11
N THR A 131 -2.14 -3.61 4.69
CA THR A 131 -1.74 -2.42 5.45
C THR A 131 -2.67 -2.23 6.63
N LEU A 132 -3.98 -2.31 6.39
CA LEU A 132 -4.99 -2.19 7.45
C LEU A 132 -4.77 -3.23 8.56
N ALA A 133 -4.54 -4.50 8.20
CA ALA A 133 -4.27 -5.55 9.19
C ALA A 133 -2.99 -5.31 10.00
N ARG A 134 -1.96 -4.70 9.41
CA ARG A 134 -0.76 -4.28 10.13
C ARG A 134 -1.05 -3.10 11.04
N ASP A 135 -1.74 -2.10 10.54
CA ASP A 135 -2.10 -0.91 11.32
C ASP A 135 -3.01 -1.29 12.50
N ASP A 136 -3.89 -2.29 12.34
CA ASP A 136 -4.67 -2.86 13.46
C ASP A 136 -3.80 -3.48 14.55
N GLN A 137 -2.75 -4.21 14.17
CA GLN A 137 -1.78 -4.76 15.14
C GLN A 137 -0.97 -3.66 15.83
N ASP A 138 -0.64 -2.59 15.12
CA ASP A 138 0.07 -1.45 15.66
C ASP A 138 -0.85 -0.63 16.57
N LEU A 139 -2.10 -0.38 16.17
CA LEU A 139 -3.11 0.30 16.98
C LEU A 139 -3.44 -0.47 18.27
N ALA A 140 -3.43 -1.81 18.24
CA ALA A 140 -3.60 -2.62 19.46
C ALA A 140 -2.50 -2.35 20.50
N LYS A 141 -1.30 -1.92 20.10
CA LYS A 141 -0.22 -1.50 21.01
C LYS A 141 -0.32 -0.02 21.39
N ILE A 142 -0.87 0.82 20.52
CA ILE A 142 -0.96 2.27 20.69
C ILE A 142 -2.10 2.67 21.62
N LEU A 143 -3.30 2.11 21.38
CA LEU A 143 -4.53 2.54 22.07
C LEU A 143 -4.51 2.39 23.58
N PRO A 144 -3.91 1.35 24.20
CA PRO A 144 -3.80 1.26 25.66
C PRO A 144 -3.05 2.44 26.30
N HIS A 145 -2.15 3.09 25.56
CA HIS A 145 -1.31 4.19 26.06
C HIS A 145 -1.86 5.57 25.68
N LEU A 146 -2.42 5.71 24.48
CA LEU A 146 -2.80 7.01 23.93
C LEU A 146 -4.31 7.14 23.62
N GLY A 147 -5.06 6.05 23.61
CA GLY A 147 -6.46 6.01 23.19
C GLY A 147 -7.40 6.89 24.00
N HIS A 148 -7.13 7.05 25.30
CA HIS A 148 -7.96 7.83 26.22
C HIS A 148 -7.81 9.35 26.08
N TYR A 149 -6.73 9.84 25.44
CA TYR A 149 -6.57 11.28 25.21
C TYR A 149 -7.54 11.78 24.15
N LYS A 150 -8.12 12.96 24.37
CA LYS A 150 -8.84 13.67 23.30
C LYS A 150 -7.86 14.06 22.21
N LEU A 151 -8.31 14.03 20.94
CA LEU A 151 -7.45 14.38 19.81
C LEU A 151 -6.79 15.75 19.98
N THR A 152 -7.56 16.73 20.48
CA THR A 152 -7.09 18.11 20.70
C THR A 152 -6.14 18.27 21.88
N GLU A 153 -6.07 17.29 22.78
CA GLU A 153 -5.19 17.28 23.96
C GLU A 153 -3.87 16.55 23.69
N LEU A 154 -3.76 15.83 22.56
CA LEU A 154 -2.52 15.16 22.18
C LEU A 154 -1.39 16.18 21.96
N ARG A 155 -0.25 15.94 22.61
CA ARG A 155 0.95 16.77 22.55
C ARG A 155 2.17 15.93 22.16
N PRO A 156 3.21 16.53 21.57
CA PRO A 156 4.45 15.84 21.20
C PRO A 156 5.08 15.02 22.33
N GLU A 157 4.97 15.47 23.58
CA GLU A 157 5.49 14.76 24.75
C GLU A 157 4.80 13.41 25.00
N HIS A 158 3.49 13.27 24.73
CA HIS A 158 2.76 12.00 24.87
C HIS A 158 3.35 10.94 23.94
N PHE A 159 3.64 11.31 22.69
CA PHE A 159 4.25 10.39 21.73
C PHE A 159 5.69 10.03 22.11
N ARG A 160 6.52 10.99 22.53
CA ARG A 160 7.89 10.73 22.96
C ARG A 160 7.94 9.77 24.15
N LYS A 161 7.05 9.98 25.15
CA LYS A 161 6.91 9.08 26.30
C LYS A 161 6.49 7.68 25.84
N PHE A 162 5.48 7.58 25.00
CA PHE A 162 5.01 6.32 24.42
C PHE A 162 6.14 5.56 23.70
N TYR A 163 6.91 6.21 22.82
CA TYR A 163 8.03 5.54 22.13
C TYR A 163 9.13 5.08 23.10
N ALA A 164 9.41 5.84 24.14
CA ALA A 164 10.37 5.45 25.16
C ALA A 164 9.90 4.20 25.96
N GLU A 165 8.60 4.07 26.22
CA GLU A 165 7.99 2.90 26.82
C GLU A 165 8.03 1.70 25.87
N MET A 166 7.67 1.87 24.59
CA MET A 166 7.69 0.79 23.59
C MET A 166 9.07 0.18 23.38
N ARG A 167 10.14 0.97 23.47
CA ARG A 167 11.52 0.46 23.42
C ARG A 167 11.87 -0.52 24.56
N LYS A 168 11.15 -0.47 25.69
CA LYS A 168 11.35 -1.37 26.83
C LYS A 168 10.49 -2.63 26.76
N VAL A 169 9.45 -2.64 25.93
CA VAL A 169 8.55 -3.79 25.78
C VAL A 169 9.29 -4.96 25.16
N ILE A 170 9.21 -6.11 25.81
CA ILE A 170 9.80 -7.36 25.31
C ILE A 170 8.84 -7.99 24.30
N SER A 171 9.34 -8.27 23.11
CA SER A 171 8.60 -8.97 22.07
C SER A 171 8.41 -10.45 22.46
N GLN A 172 7.17 -10.90 22.47
CA GLN A 172 6.84 -12.31 22.76
C GLN A 172 7.46 -13.28 21.73
N ASN A 173 7.66 -12.83 20.49
CA ASN A 173 8.20 -13.67 19.42
C ASN A 173 9.73 -13.82 19.48
N THR A 174 10.44 -12.85 20.01
CA THR A 174 11.92 -12.82 19.96
C THR A 174 12.58 -12.83 21.33
N GLY A 175 11.81 -12.62 22.41
CA GLY A 175 12.34 -12.46 23.76
C GLY A 175 13.27 -11.24 23.96
N LYS A 176 13.30 -10.33 22.98
CA LYS A 176 14.14 -9.12 22.98
C LYS A 176 13.28 -7.87 23.00
N PRO A 177 13.80 -6.71 23.43
CA PRO A 177 13.11 -5.42 23.28
C PRO A 177 12.65 -5.19 21.85
N LEU A 178 11.53 -4.46 21.68
CA LEU A 178 11.05 -4.08 20.36
C LEU A 178 12.15 -3.32 19.59
N SER A 179 12.32 -3.68 18.33
CA SER A 179 13.31 -3.02 17.47
C SER A 179 12.93 -1.58 17.17
N GLU A 180 13.92 -0.71 16.91
CA GLU A 180 13.67 0.67 16.44
C GLU A 180 12.77 0.70 15.19
N HIS A 181 12.92 -0.28 14.29
CA HIS A 181 12.04 -0.40 13.12
C HIS A 181 10.57 -0.68 13.48
N THR A 182 10.33 -1.45 14.55
CA THR A 182 8.97 -1.67 15.06
C THR A 182 8.39 -0.37 15.63
N VAL A 183 9.18 0.37 16.41
CA VAL A 183 8.75 1.66 16.98
C VAL A 183 8.51 2.70 15.88
N GLU A 184 9.33 2.70 14.81
CA GLU A 184 9.12 3.50 13.60
C GLU A 184 7.79 3.15 12.92
N GLY A 185 7.43 1.86 12.85
CA GLY A 185 6.13 1.40 12.34
C GLY A 185 4.96 1.97 13.15
N LEU A 186 5.04 1.93 14.48
CA LEU A 186 4.03 2.53 15.36
C LEU A 186 3.89 4.05 15.13
N HIS A 187 5.01 4.75 14.96
CA HIS A 187 5.01 6.17 14.63
C HIS A 187 4.37 6.44 13.26
N ALA A 188 4.69 5.66 12.24
CA ALA A 188 4.12 5.81 10.89
C ALA A 188 2.60 5.59 10.91
N CYS A 189 2.10 4.56 11.62
CA CYS A 189 0.68 4.31 11.82
C CYS A 189 -0.01 5.50 12.49
N LEU A 190 0.54 6.01 13.61
CA LEU A 190 0.01 7.21 14.30
C LEU A 190 -0.03 8.42 13.37
N CYS A 191 1.06 8.69 12.64
CA CYS A 191 1.10 9.80 11.70
C CYS A 191 0.03 9.67 10.61
N GLY A 192 -0.21 8.47 10.08
CA GLY A 192 -1.24 8.21 9.08
C GLY A 192 -2.64 8.52 9.63
N VAL A 193 -2.99 7.90 10.75
CA VAL A 193 -4.30 8.08 11.41
C VAL A 193 -4.57 9.55 11.78
N LEU A 194 -3.58 10.24 12.34
CA LEU A 194 -3.72 11.65 12.74
C LEU A 194 -3.70 12.61 11.55
N SER A 195 -3.06 12.24 10.44
CA SER A 195 -3.16 13.02 9.19
C SER A 195 -4.56 12.91 8.60
N ASP A 196 -5.17 11.72 8.62
CA ASP A 196 -6.56 11.53 8.21
C ASP A 196 -7.53 12.30 9.14
N ALA A 197 -7.22 12.38 10.44
CA ALA A 197 -7.98 13.20 11.38
C ALA A 197 -7.87 14.70 11.04
N MET A 198 -6.70 15.15 10.61
CA MET A 198 -6.49 16.52 10.15
C MET A 198 -7.24 16.81 8.85
N GLU A 199 -7.14 15.92 7.84
CA GLU A 199 -7.89 16.03 6.58
C GLU A 199 -9.41 16.04 6.83
N GLY A 200 -9.89 15.27 7.80
CA GLY A 200 -11.29 15.24 8.25
C GLY A 200 -11.72 16.44 9.09
N GLY A 201 -10.81 17.39 9.40
CA GLY A 201 -11.08 18.59 10.19
C GLY A 201 -11.21 18.33 11.70
N PHE A 202 -10.77 17.17 12.21
CA PHE A 202 -10.72 16.85 13.64
C PHE A 202 -9.51 17.46 14.35
N LEU A 203 -8.48 17.82 13.59
CA LEU A 203 -7.26 18.46 14.07
C LEU A 203 -6.83 19.58 13.11
N ASP A 204 -6.28 20.67 13.64
CA ASP A 204 -5.70 21.75 12.84
C ASP A 204 -4.29 21.38 12.33
N HIS A 205 -3.58 20.52 13.05
CA HIS A 205 -2.25 20.00 12.70
C HIS A 205 -2.05 18.62 13.30
N ASN A 206 -1.15 17.84 12.71
CA ASN A 206 -0.81 16.51 13.22
C ASN A 206 0.25 16.62 14.35
N PRO A 207 -0.13 16.35 15.62
CA PRO A 207 0.79 16.51 16.74
C PRO A 207 1.89 15.42 16.83
N ALA A 208 1.78 14.35 16.06
CA ALA A 208 2.81 13.30 16.00
C ALA A 208 3.98 13.67 15.08
N TRP A 209 3.82 14.62 14.16
CA TRP A 209 4.89 14.99 13.24
C TRP A 209 6.15 15.43 13.97
N ARG A 210 7.31 14.96 13.49
CA ARG A 210 8.64 15.28 14.02
C ARG A 210 8.86 14.87 15.49
N THR A 211 8.00 14.02 16.06
CA THR A 211 8.16 13.53 17.44
C THR A 211 9.09 12.33 17.53
N TYR A 212 9.34 11.65 16.40
CA TYR A 212 10.20 10.49 16.30
C TYR A 212 11.39 10.76 15.38
N ARG A 213 12.56 10.25 15.78
CA ARG A 213 13.75 10.16 14.92
C ARG A 213 14.24 8.72 15.00
N TYR A 214 14.43 8.10 13.85
CA TYR A 214 14.98 6.75 13.78
C TYR A 214 16.42 6.76 14.36
N ALA A 215 16.62 6.02 15.45
CA ALA A 215 17.90 5.90 16.14
C ALA A 215 18.64 4.60 15.80
N GLY A 216 18.00 3.70 15.02
CA GLY A 216 18.56 2.42 14.64
C GLY A 216 19.63 2.53 13.55
N LYS A 217 20.61 1.64 13.59
CA LYS A 217 21.54 1.46 12.46
C LYS A 217 20.79 0.81 11.31
N LYS A 218 20.98 1.30 10.07
CA LYS A 218 20.51 0.57 8.88
C LYS A 218 21.18 -0.80 8.90
N ASN A 219 20.41 -1.86 9.10
CA ASN A 219 20.95 -3.22 9.03
C ASN A 219 21.48 -3.46 7.62
N ALA A 220 22.74 -3.90 7.52
CA ALA A 220 23.29 -4.36 6.25
C ALA A 220 22.38 -5.47 5.69
N LYS A 221 22.02 -5.38 4.43
CA LYS A 221 21.17 -6.39 3.79
C LYS A 221 21.94 -7.70 3.72
N ARG A 222 21.21 -8.78 4.00
CA ARG A 222 21.76 -10.13 4.02
C ARG A 222 21.82 -10.64 2.59
N ILE A 223 23.03 -10.77 2.08
CA ILE A 223 23.33 -11.21 0.73
C ILE A 223 24.20 -12.45 0.88
N ALA A 224 23.91 -13.49 0.11
CA ALA A 224 24.79 -14.65 0.02
C ALA A 224 25.91 -14.35 -0.99
N ASP A 225 27.12 -14.78 -0.70
CA ASP A 225 28.19 -14.80 -1.68
C ASP A 225 27.98 -15.96 -2.69
N GLU A 226 28.79 -15.96 -3.74
CA GLU A 226 28.67 -16.95 -4.81
C GLU A 226 28.84 -18.38 -4.33
N GLU A 227 29.78 -18.64 -3.42
CA GLU A 227 30.01 -19.95 -2.82
C GLU A 227 28.79 -20.42 -2.00
N THR A 228 28.20 -19.52 -1.20
CA THR A 228 26.98 -19.82 -0.43
C THR A 228 25.80 -20.11 -1.39
N VAL A 229 25.67 -19.39 -2.51
CA VAL A 229 24.63 -19.66 -3.52
C VAL A 229 24.80 -21.04 -4.10
N GLN A 230 26.01 -21.46 -4.48
CA GLN A 230 26.26 -22.80 -5.01
C GLN A 230 25.89 -23.87 -3.99
N LYS A 231 26.23 -23.68 -2.72
CA LYS A 231 25.84 -24.61 -1.63
C LYS A 231 24.32 -24.65 -1.44
N ILE A 232 23.63 -23.51 -1.58
CA ILE A 232 22.17 -23.47 -1.54
C ILE A 232 21.58 -24.26 -2.71
N ILE A 233 22.08 -24.06 -3.94
CA ILE A 233 21.62 -24.78 -5.13
C ILE A 233 21.78 -26.29 -4.94
N ALA A 234 22.94 -26.76 -4.48
CA ALA A 234 23.17 -28.19 -4.20
C ALA A 234 22.21 -28.72 -3.12
N ALA A 235 21.95 -27.95 -2.06
CA ALA A 235 21.00 -28.33 -1.02
C ALA A 235 19.55 -28.40 -1.53
N LEU A 236 19.19 -27.63 -2.55
CA LEU A 236 17.87 -27.67 -3.16
C LEU A 236 17.62 -28.92 -3.97
N GLU A 237 18.66 -29.52 -4.56
CA GLU A 237 18.57 -30.77 -5.34
C GLU A 237 18.19 -31.98 -4.46
N GLU A 238 18.39 -31.92 -3.14
CA GLU A 238 17.92 -32.92 -2.20
C GLU A 238 16.45 -32.74 -1.76
N GLU A 239 15.81 -31.66 -2.20
CA GLU A 239 14.45 -31.34 -1.84
C GLU A 239 13.45 -31.92 -2.87
N SER A 240 12.13 -31.89 -2.55
CA SER A 240 11.14 -32.22 -3.56
C SER A 240 11.17 -31.21 -4.69
N ILE A 241 10.95 -31.68 -5.91
CA ILE A 241 10.96 -30.86 -7.13
C ILE A 241 10.17 -29.56 -7.00
N LYS A 242 9.08 -29.54 -6.22
CA LYS A 242 8.27 -28.36 -5.91
C LYS A 242 9.10 -27.26 -5.21
N TYR A 243 9.88 -27.61 -4.20
CA TYR A 243 10.69 -26.63 -3.45
C TYR A 243 11.96 -26.27 -4.21
N GLU A 244 12.57 -27.21 -4.87
CA GLU A 244 13.70 -26.99 -5.76
C GLU A 244 13.34 -25.96 -6.84
N THR A 245 12.27 -26.23 -7.61
CA THR A 245 11.78 -25.32 -8.66
C THR A 245 11.48 -23.92 -8.09
N TYR A 246 10.78 -23.84 -6.98
CA TYR A 246 10.41 -22.54 -6.39
C TYR A 246 11.63 -21.69 -6.03
N PHE A 247 12.62 -22.26 -5.36
CA PHE A 247 13.78 -21.49 -4.90
C PHE A 247 14.77 -21.21 -6.01
N LYS A 248 15.03 -22.18 -6.91
CA LYS A 248 15.86 -21.97 -8.10
C LYS A 248 15.26 -20.87 -8.99
N LEU A 249 13.94 -20.83 -9.16
CA LEU A 249 13.25 -19.80 -9.92
C LEU A 249 13.43 -18.39 -9.30
N ILE A 250 13.33 -18.26 -7.96
CA ILE A 250 13.58 -16.99 -7.27
C ILE A 250 15.05 -16.57 -7.38
N ILE A 251 16.00 -17.51 -7.28
CA ILE A 251 17.44 -17.21 -7.45
C ILE A 251 17.71 -16.72 -8.87
N ALA A 252 17.14 -17.38 -9.88
CA ALA A 252 17.37 -17.05 -11.28
C ALA A 252 16.74 -15.71 -11.70
N THR A 253 15.51 -15.44 -11.26
CA THR A 253 14.72 -14.28 -11.75
C THR A 253 14.67 -13.09 -10.80
N GLY A 254 15.03 -13.27 -9.55
CA GLY A 254 14.93 -12.23 -8.52
C GLY A 254 13.50 -11.81 -8.18
N MET A 255 12.46 -12.56 -8.59
CA MET A 255 11.06 -12.21 -8.29
C MET A 255 10.75 -12.21 -6.79
N ARG A 256 9.70 -11.52 -6.38
CA ARG A 256 9.26 -11.51 -4.98
C ARG A 256 8.59 -12.85 -4.65
N ARG A 257 8.72 -13.29 -3.39
CA ARG A 257 8.14 -14.56 -2.91
C ARG A 257 6.64 -14.71 -3.23
N GLY A 258 5.87 -13.62 -3.14
CA GLY A 258 4.45 -13.65 -3.43
C GLY A 258 4.13 -13.60 -4.92
N GLU A 259 5.01 -13.01 -5.74
CA GLU A 259 4.94 -13.07 -7.21
C GLU A 259 5.12 -14.52 -7.67
N CYS A 260 6.16 -15.19 -7.17
CA CYS A 260 6.42 -16.60 -7.48
C CYS A 260 5.24 -17.51 -7.08
N CYS A 261 4.64 -17.31 -5.90
CA CYS A 261 3.45 -18.08 -5.49
C CYS A 261 2.23 -17.83 -6.40
N ALA A 262 2.13 -16.65 -7.01
CA ALA A 262 0.98 -16.25 -7.82
C ALA A 262 1.12 -16.62 -9.32
N LEU A 263 2.22 -17.26 -9.72
CA LEU A 263 2.43 -17.70 -11.09
C LEU A 263 1.41 -18.77 -11.47
N LYS A 264 0.89 -18.64 -12.68
CA LYS A 264 0.05 -19.62 -13.37
C LYS A 264 0.82 -20.22 -14.52
N TRP A 265 0.44 -21.41 -14.99
CA TRP A 265 1.10 -22.04 -16.13
C TRP A 265 1.03 -21.20 -17.41
N LYS A 266 -0.03 -20.45 -17.63
CA LYS A 266 -0.17 -19.51 -18.76
C LYS A 266 0.81 -18.34 -18.75
N ASP A 267 1.48 -18.07 -17.63
CA ASP A 267 2.45 -16.97 -17.54
C ASP A 267 3.80 -17.34 -18.17
N PHE A 268 4.01 -18.59 -18.50
CA PHE A 268 5.27 -19.10 -19.06
C PHE A 268 5.18 -19.20 -20.57
N ASP A 269 6.09 -18.56 -21.24
CA ASP A 269 6.38 -18.78 -22.65
C ASP A 269 7.64 -19.63 -22.72
N PHE A 270 7.47 -20.94 -22.98
CA PHE A 270 8.56 -21.89 -23.04
C PHE A 270 9.33 -21.79 -24.38
N GLU A 271 8.75 -21.21 -25.42
CA GLU A 271 9.41 -20.98 -26.70
C GLU A 271 10.42 -19.83 -26.61
N ASN A 272 10.00 -18.71 -26.01
CA ASN A 272 10.84 -17.53 -25.83
C ASN A 272 11.57 -17.48 -24.45
N HIS A 273 11.41 -18.51 -23.63
CA HIS A 273 11.97 -18.60 -22.28
C HIS A 273 11.65 -17.35 -21.40
N THR A 274 10.40 -16.91 -21.41
CA THR A 274 9.97 -15.73 -20.63
C THR A 274 8.85 -16.07 -19.65
N ILE A 275 8.77 -15.30 -18.58
CA ILE A 275 7.70 -15.37 -17.57
C ILE A 275 7.09 -13.99 -17.43
N HIS A 276 5.77 -13.91 -17.55
CA HIS A 276 5.01 -12.70 -17.27
C HIS A 276 4.65 -12.61 -15.78
N ILE A 277 5.23 -11.66 -15.07
CA ILE A 277 4.95 -11.40 -13.65
C ILE A 277 3.90 -10.30 -13.57
N CYS A 278 2.63 -10.64 -13.40
CA CYS A 278 1.49 -9.72 -13.36
C CYS A 278 0.61 -9.88 -12.10
N ARG A 279 1.01 -10.72 -11.14
CA ARG A 279 0.23 -11.00 -9.93
C ARG A 279 1.11 -11.18 -8.70
N ASN A 280 0.51 -11.00 -7.52
CA ASN A 280 1.18 -11.22 -6.23
C ASN A 280 0.22 -11.86 -5.22
N ALA A 281 0.60 -13.00 -4.66
CA ALA A 281 -0.13 -13.68 -3.61
C ALA A 281 0.18 -13.07 -2.24
N VAL A 282 -0.88 -12.75 -1.50
CA VAL A 282 -0.80 -12.09 -0.19
C VAL A 282 -1.59 -12.88 0.83
N LYS A 283 -0.97 -13.15 1.97
CA LYS A 283 -1.63 -13.75 3.14
C LYS A 283 -1.72 -12.70 4.25
N VAL A 284 -2.92 -12.41 4.67
CA VAL A 284 -3.21 -11.59 5.85
C VAL A 284 -3.59 -12.53 6.99
N SER A 285 -3.19 -12.20 8.21
CA SER A 285 -3.53 -13.01 9.39
C SER A 285 -5.04 -13.06 9.58
N GLY A 286 -5.58 -14.27 9.79
CA GLY A 286 -7.02 -14.49 9.95
C GLY A 286 -7.83 -14.55 8.64
N GLU A 287 -7.27 -14.13 7.50
CA GLU A 287 -7.94 -14.20 6.19
C GLU A 287 -7.40 -15.35 5.34
N GLU A 288 -8.14 -15.75 4.31
CA GLU A 288 -7.62 -16.64 3.29
C GLU A 288 -6.59 -15.93 2.40
N ILE A 289 -5.71 -16.71 1.74
CA ILE A 289 -4.77 -16.14 0.78
C ILE A 289 -5.53 -15.55 -0.41
N PHE A 290 -5.14 -14.39 -0.88
CA PHE A 290 -5.69 -13.79 -2.07
C PHE A 290 -4.60 -13.30 -3.02
N VAL A 291 -4.95 -13.22 -4.28
CA VAL A 291 -4.08 -12.74 -5.35
C VAL A 291 -4.52 -11.33 -5.74
N LYS A 292 -3.57 -10.47 -5.94
CA LYS A 292 -3.80 -9.09 -6.41
C LYS A 292 -2.81 -8.72 -7.51
N GLU A 293 -3.19 -7.75 -8.31
CA GLU A 293 -2.30 -7.12 -9.28
C GLU A 293 -1.16 -6.37 -8.59
N PRO A 294 -0.05 -6.13 -9.29
CA PRO A 294 1.05 -5.32 -8.79
C PRO A 294 0.56 -3.90 -8.45
N LYS A 295 1.15 -3.29 -7.42
CA LYS A 295 0.79 -1.91 -7.02
C LYS A 295 1.26 -0.84 -8.01
N THR A 296 2.22 -1.17 -8.87
CA THR A 296 2.86 -0.23 -9.81
C THR A 296 3.04 -0.91 -11.15
N THR A 297 3.05 -0.13 -12.22
CA THR A 297 3.36 -0.58 -13.58
C THR A 297 4.71 -1.30 -13.67
N ALA A 298 5.71 -0.88 -12.90
CA ALA A 298 7.00 -1.57 -12.82
C ALA A 298 6.91 -2.99 -12.22
N GLY A 299 5.81 -3.31 -11.54
CA GLY A 299 5.56 -4.65 -11.02
C GLY A 299 5.06 -5.62 -12.08
N ASP A 300 4.46 -5.12 -13.17
CA ASP A 300 4.04 -5.88 -14.34
C ASP A 300 5.23 -5.90 -15.31
N ARG A 301 5.82 -7.08 -15.48
CA ARG A 301 7.07 -7.24 -16.24
C ARG A 301 7.31 -8.65 -16.72
N TYR A 302 8.17 -8.77 -17.73
CA TYR A 302 8.71 -10.04 -18.19
C TYR A 302 10.10 -10.27 -17.62
N VAL A 303 10.39 -11.51 -17.23
CA VAL A 303 11.72 -11.98 -16.82
C VAL A 303 12.08 -13.22 -17.65
N TYR A 304 13.37 -13.47 -17.78
CA TYR A 304 13.89 -14.56 -18.61
C TYR A 304 14.35 -15.72 -17.73
N PHE A 305 14.28 -16.94 -18.27
CA PHE A 305 14.83 -18.14 -17.64
C PHE A 305 15.65 -18.96 -18.62
N SER A 306 16.56 -19.79 -18.12
CA SER A 306 17.45 -20.59 -18.96
C SER A 306 16.78 -21.87 -19.46
N PRO A 307 17.34 -22.54 -20.51
CA PRO A 307 16.85 -23.84 -20.97
C PRO A 307 16.85 -24.93 -19.88
N GLU A 308 17.83 -24.89 -18.96
CA GLU A 308 17.89 -25.82 -17.84
C GLU A 308 16.73 -25.59 -16.87
N MET A 309 16.37 -24.33 -16.64
CA MET A 309 15.18 -23.97 -15.84
C MET A 309 13.90 -24.40 -16.57
N ALA A 310 13.83 -24.29 -17.89
CA ALA A 310 12.70 -24.79 -18.67
C ALA A 310 12.52 -26.31 -18.47
N THR A 311 13.62 -27.07 -18.51
CA THR A 311 13.59 -28.52 -18.27
C THR A 311 13.03 -28.85 -16.88
N LEU A 312 13.53 -28.18 -15.83
CA LEU A 312 13.04 -28.34 -14.45
C LEU A 312 11.55 -27.98 -14.30
N LEU A 313 11.11 -26.91 -14.95
CA LEU A 313 9.71 -26.47 -14.93
C LEU A 313 8.80 -27.49 -15.63
N LEU A 314 9.21 -28.06 -16.77
CA LEU A 314 8.45 -29.05 -17.48
C LEU A 314 8.38 -30.38 -16.70
N GLU A 315 9.44 -30.77 -16.01
CA GLU A 315 9.41 -31.92 -15.10
C GLU A 315 8.45 -31.69 -13.95
N PHE A 316 8.52 -30.52 -13.32
CA PHE A 316 7.58 -30.16 -12.28
C PHE A 316 6.12 -30.09 -12.77
N GLN A 317 5.90 -29.63 -14.02
CA GLN A 317 4.56 -29.62 -14.62
C GLN A 317 3.98 -31.05 -14.75
N LYS A 318 4.82 -32.07 -15.10
CA LYS A 318 4.38 -33.46 -15.12
C LYS A 318 3.90 -33.92 -13.76
N VAL A 319 4.65 -33.57 -12.70
CA VAL A 319 4.25 -33.87 -11.31
C VAL A 319 2.93 -33.18 -10.96
N CYS A 320 2.79 -31.89 -11.27
CA CYS A 320 1.55 -31.14 -11.05
C CYS A 320 0.36 -31.75 -11.79
N ARG A 321 0.57 -32.20 -13.03
CA ARG A 321 -0.46 -32.90 -13.82
C ARG A 321 -0.90 -34.17 -13.13
N TRP A 322 0.04 -35.02 -12.73
CA TRP A 322 -0.25 -36.26 -12.01
C TRP A 322 -0.97 -35.98 -10.66
N GLU A 323 -0.51 -34.99 -9.87
CA GLU A 323 -1.15 -34.59 -8.61
C GLU A 323 -2.60 -34.13 -8.85
N THR A 324 -2.85 -33.34 -9.91
CA THR A 324 -4.19 -32.80 -10.23
C THR A 324 -5.15 -33.88 -10.69
N GLU A 325 -4.67 -34.80 -11.56
CA GLU A 325 -5.46 -35.93 -12.07
C GLU A 325 -5.78 -36.93 -10.94
N THR A 326 -4.82 -37.18 -10.03
CA THR A 326 -4.96 -38.17 -8.97
C THR A 326 -5.79 -37.68 -7.78
N TYR A 327 -5.59 -36.45 -7.35
CA TYR A 327 -6.19 -35.93 -6.11
C TYR A 327 -7.37 -34.99 -6.32
N ASP A 328 -7.42 -34.28 -7.45
CA ASP A 328 -8.51 -33.36 -7.76
C ASP A 328 -9.43 -33.89 -8.86
N GLU A 329 -9.17 -35.08 -9.41
CA GLU A 329 -9.96 -35.78 -10.42
C GLU A 329 -10.25 -34.92 -11.68
N ARG A 330 -9.34 -34.03 -12.04
CA ARG A 330 -9.45 -33.14 -13.21
C ARG A 330 -8.09 -32.92 -13.91
N PRO A 331 -8.10 -32.53 -15.21
CA PRO A 331 -6.86 -32.19 -15.89
C PRO A 331 -6.25 -30.90 -15.33
N LEU A 332 -4.90 -30.80 -15.41
CA LEU A 332 -4.18 -29.56 -15.19
C LEU A 332 -4.44 -28.62 -16.36
N THR A 333 -4.73 -27.34 -16.05
CA THR A 333 -4.98 -26.28 -17.03
C THR A 333 -3.93 -25.17 -16.96
N GLU A 334 -3.87 -24.32 -17.95
CA GLU A 334 -3.01 -23.13 -17.95
C GLU A 334 -3.41 -22.11 -16.91
N GLU A 335 -4.66 -22.13 -16.44
CA GLU A 335 -5.17 -21.25 -15.39
C GLU A 335 -4.80 -21.70 -13.97
N ASP A 336 -4.29 -22.93 -13.81
CA ASP A 336 -3.85 -23.44 -12.52
C ASP A 336 -2.58 -22.71 -12.04
N PHE A 337 -2.52 -22.46 -10.71
CA PHE A 337 -1.30 -21.95 -10.12
C PHE A 337 -0.18 -23.00 -10.17
N VAL A 338 1.03 -22.58 -10.51
CA VAL A 338 2.23 -23.44 -10.53
C VAL A 338 2.51 -24.02 -9.16
N PHE A 339 2.42 -23.18 -8.13
CA PHE A 339 2.58 -23.56 -6.73
C PHE A 339 1.23 -23.51 -6.03
N ARG A 340 0.37 -24.48 -6.32
CA ARG A 340 -1.01 -24.54 -5.81
C ARG A 340 -1.12 -25.29 -4.48
N ARG A 341 -2.19 -25.03 -3.78
CA ARG A 341 -2.64 -25.78 -2.61
C ARG A 341 -3.56 -26.92 -3.09
N HIS A 342 -3.29 -28.15 -2.66
CA HIS A 342 -4.15 -29.28 -2.98
C HIS A 342 -5.60 -29.07 -2.49
N GLY A 343 -6.56 -29.49 -3.31
CA GLY A 343 -7.98 -29.39 -3.01
C GLY A 343 -8.55 -27.98 -3.00
N ALA A 344 -7.80 -26.99 -3.51
CA ALA A 344 -8.29 -25.62 -3.61
C ALA A 344 -7.69 -24.93 -4.85
N ASP A 345 -8.49 -24.08 -5.49
CA ASP A 345 -8.02 -23.20 -6.58
C ASP A 345 -7.32 -21.94 -6.01
N LEU A 346 -6.31 -22.20 -5.18
CA LEU A 346 -5.57 -21.15 -4.44
C LEU A 346 -4.08 -21.45 -4.49
N PRO A 347 -3.23 -20.42 -4.54
CA PRO A 347 -1.79 -20.60 -4.47
C PRO A 347 -1.36 -21.02 -3.06
N MET A 348 -0.18 -21.64 -2.97
CA MET A 348 0.47 -21.88 -1.67
C MET A 348 0.83 -20.57 -0.99
N THR A 349 0.75 -20.56 0.34
CA THR A 349 1.09 -19.35 1.09
C THR A 349 2.59 -19.04 1.03
N PRO A 350 2.99 -17.78 0.79
CA PRO A 350 4.41 -17.41 0.76
C PRO A 350 5.17 -17.73 2.05
N THR A 351 4.47 -17.82 3.18
CA THR A 351 5.04 -18.21 4.47
C THR A 351 5.49 -19.67 4.52
N THR A 352 4.79 -20.57 3.81
CA THR A 352 5.17 -21.99 3.71
C THR A 352 6.60 -22.12 3.15
N PHE A 353 6.89 -21.41 2.06
CA PHE A 353 8.24 -21.42 1.47
C PHE A 353 9.27 -20.72 2.38
N THR A 354 8.88 -19.68 3.11
CA THR A 354 9.78 -19.06 4.09
C THR A 354 10.20 -20.06 5.19
N PHE A 355 9.25 -20.82 5.74
CA PHE A 355 9.55 -21.83 6.74
C PHE A 355 10.37 -22.99 6.15
N ARG A 356 10.04 -23.46 4.93
CA ARG A 356 10.80 -24.51 4.27
C ARG A 356 12.25 -24.09 4.04
N PHE A 357 12.47 -22.88 3.51
CA PHE A 357 13.82 -22.36 3.28
C PHE A 357 14.66 -22.33 4.57
N LYS A 358 14.07 -21.90 5.69
CA LYS A 358 14.75 -21.95 7.00
C LYS A 358 15.14 -23.35 7.42
N LYS A 359 14.27 -24.34 7.17
CA LYS A 359 14.58 -25.75 7.44
C LYS A 359 15.73 -26.25 6.58
N ILE A 360 15.76 -25.90 5.29
CA ILE A 360 16.85 -26.27 4.37
C ILE A 360 18.17 -25.67 4.84
N LEU A 361 18.22 -24.36 5.14
CA LEU A 361 19.43 -23.70 5.65
C LEU A 361 19.97 -24.41 6.89
N LYS A 362 19.09 -24.71 7.85
CA LYS A 362 19.47 -25.39 9.09
C LYS A 362 19.96 -26.83 8.84
N LYS A 363 19.27 -27.61 7.97
CA LYS A 363 19.62 -29.00 7.62
C LYS A 363 21.04 -29.09 7.05
N HIS A 364 21.41 -28.13 6.22
CA HIS A 364 22.70 -28.13 5.49
C HIS A 364 23.78 -27.24 6.12
N GLY A 365 23.57 -26.73 7.36
CA GLY A 365 24.54 -25.88 8.05
C GLY A 365 24.82 -24.54 7.34
N LEU A 366 23.86 -24.06 6.55
CA LEU A 366 23.96 -22.82 5.80
C LEU A 366 23.58 -21.60 6.68
N PRO A 367 23.96 -20.36 6.29
CA PRO A 367 23.71 -19.18 7.11
C PRO A 367 22.22 -18.96 7.41
N GLU A 368 21.78 -19.23 8.62
CA GLU A 368 20.38 -19.12 9.05
C GLU A 368 19.83 -17.70 9.06
N ASN A 369 20.69 -16.69 8.94
CA ASN A 369 20.30 -15.30 8.82
C ASN A 369 19.71 -14.96 7.43
N LEU A 370 19.92 -15.79 6.39
CA LEU A 370 19.30 -15.64 5.08
C LEU A 370 17.80 -15.94 5.14
N ASN A 371 17.05 -15.39 4.21
CA ASN A 371 15.62 -15.63 4.00
C ASN A 371 15.27 -15.58 2.50
N VAL A 372 14.05 -15.92 2.12
CA VAL A 372 13.64 -15.94 0.70
C VAL A 372 13.86 -14.58 0.02
N HIS A 373 13.67 -13.47 0.75
CA HIS A 373 13.93 -12.14 0.18
C HIS A 373 15.42 -11.86 0.00
N SER A 374 16.28 -12.49 0.80
CA SER A 374 17.73 -12.44 0.60
C SER A 374 18.16 -13.04 -0.73
N LEU A 375 17.48 -14.08 -1.24
CA LEU A 375 17.78 -14.66 -2.56
C LEU A 375 17.60 -13.64 -3.69
N ARG A 376 16.55 -12.83 -3.61
CA ARG A 376 16.35 -11.72 -4.55
C ARG A 376 17.45 -10.65 -4.42
N HIS A 377 17.88 -10.32 -3.20
CA HIS A 377 19.00 -9.41 -3.01
C HIS A 377 20.32 -9.98 -3.55
N THR A 378 20.52 -11.27 -3.39
CA THR A 378 21.65 -12.01 -3.92
C THR A 378 21.65 -11.99 -5.46
N ASN A 379 20.52 -12.32 -6.11
CA ASN A 379 20.37 -12.22 -7.57
C ASN A 379 20.83 -10.84 -8.09
N ALA A 380 20.29 -9.77 -7.52
CA ALA A 380 20.65 -8.43 -7.93
C ALA A 380 22.13 -8.07 -7.68
N SER A 381 22.70 -8.51 -6.54
CA SER A 381 24.12 -8.31 -6.25
C SER A 381 25.01 -9.03 -7.24
N LEU A 382 24.67 -10.26 -7.60
CA LEU A 382 25.42 -11.04 -8.58
C LEU A 382 25.33 -10.41 -9.97
N LEU A 383 24.17 -9.95 -10.42
CA LEU A 383 24.01 -9.26 -11.69
C LEU A 383 24.88 -7.99 -11.76
N ILE A 384 24.84 -7.16 -10.73
CA ILE A 384 25.66 -5.93 -10.65
C ILE A 384 27.15 -6.26 -10.57
N ALA A 385 27.53 -7.27 -9.79
CA ALA A 385 28.93 -7.69 -9.68
C ALA A 385 29.50 -8.22 -11.01
N ASN A 386 28.64 -8.76 -11.87
CA ASN A 386 28.98 -9.23 -13.22
C ASN A 386 28.77 -8.15 -14.30
N GLY A 387 28.63 -6.88 -13.92
CA GLY A 387 28.67 -5.75 -14.85
C GLY A 387 27.31 -5.30 -15.40
N THR A 388 26.20 -5.91 -14.96
CA THR A 388 24.86 -5.45 -15.38
C THR A 388 24.59 -4.09 -14.76
N ASP A 389 24.12 -3.14 -15.54
CA ASP A 389 23.79 -1.79 -15.05
C ASP A 389 22.61 -1.80 -14.07
N VAL A 390 22.61 -0.81 -13.15
CA VAL A 390 21.63 -0.73 -12.07
C VAL A 390 20.21 -0.50 -12.57
N ALA A 391 20.03 0.20 -13.69
CA ALA A 391 18.70 0.48 -14.23
C ALA A 391 18.08 -0.79 -14.81
N THR A 392 18.86 -1.59 -15.56
CA THR A 392 18.45 -2.90 -16.03
C THR A 392 18.09 -3.84 -14.88
N VAL A 393 18.92 -3.92 -13.83
CA VAL A 393 18.63 -4.73 -12.64
C VAL A 393 17.36 -4.24 -11.93
N ALA A 394 17.16 -2.92 -11.80
CA ALA A 394 15.95 -2.36 -11.21
C ALA A 394 14.69 -2.72 -12.03
N GLY A 395 14.79 -2.70 -13.35
CA GLY A 395 13.73 -3.12 -14.27
C GLY A 395 13.38 -4.61 -14.11
N LEU A 396 14.38 -5.49 -14.13
CA LEU A 396 14.20 -6.94 -13.93
C LEU A 396 13.54 -7.26 -12.58
N LEU A 397 13.92 -6.54 -11.55
CA LEU A 397 13.34 -6.69 -10.21
C LEU A 397 11.96 -6.03 -10.07
N GLY A 398 11.56 -5.12 -10.94
CA GLY A 398 10.33 -4.34 -10.79
C GLY A 398 10.39 -3.37 -9.60
N HIS A 399 11.50 -2.63 -9.47
CA HIS A 399 11.63 -1.50 -8.56
C HIS A 399 11.11 -0.24 -9.26
N SER A 400 10.16 0.45 -8.65
CA SER A 400 9.62 1.71 -9.19
C SER A 400 10.65 2.85 -9.16
N GLN A 401 11.70 2.71 -8.32
CA GLN A 401 12.78 3.68 -8.22
C GLN A 401 14.13 2.97 -8.20
N PRO A 402 15.08 3.32 -9.10
CA PRO A 402 16.43 2.76 -9.12
C PRO A 402 17.23 3.00 -7.85
N SER A 403 16.94 4.09 -7.11
CA SER A 403 17.55 4.38 -5.80
C SER A 403 17.38 3.24 -4.79
N THR A 404 16.27 2.49 -4.87
CA THR A 404 16.05 1.30 -4.04
C THR A 404 17.08 0.22 -4.32
N THR A 405 17.48 0.05 -5.58
CA THR A 405 18.55 -0.87 -5.99
C THR A 405 19.91 -0.35 -5.54
N LEU A 406 20.17 0.93 -5.71
CA LEU A 406 21.44 1.57 -5.33
C LEU A 406 21.73 1.45 -3.82
N ASP A 407 20.75 1.74 -2.98
CA ASP A 407 20.87 1.64 -1.50
C ASP A 407 21.16 0.21 -0.99
N ILE A 408 20.84 -0.80 -1.81
CA ILE A 408 21.01 -2.20 -1.45
C ILE A 408 22.44 -2.68 -1.76
N TYR A 409 23.05 -2.17 -2.83
CA TYR A 409 24.21 -2.79 -3.49
C TYR A 409 25.49 -1.96 -3.45
N THR A 410 25.58 -0.99 -2.55
CA THR A 410 26.76 -0.14 -2.36
C THR A 410 28.07 -0.95 -2.23
N HIS A 411 28.00 -2.15 -1.63
CA HIS A 411 29.17 -3.03 -1.48
C HIS A 411 29.57 -3.76 -2.77
N ALA A 412 28.64 -4.04 -3.70
CA ALA A 412 28.97 -4.67 -4.99
C ALA A 412 29.74 -3.71 -5.91
N PHE A 413 29.60 -2.39 -5.71
CA PHE A 413 30.31 -1.38 -6.47
C PHE A 413 31.82 -1.34 -6.22
N ASP A 414 32.32 -1.81 -5.09
CA ASP A 414 33.77 -1.75 -4.81
C ASP A 414 34.56 -2.67 -5.74
N LYS A 415 34.03 -3.85 -6.10
CA LYS A 415 34.61 -4.72 -7.12
C LYS A 415 34.59 -4.05 -8.51
N ASN A 416 33.46 -3.46 -8.88
CA ASN A 416 33.29 -2.78 -10.17
C ASN A 416 34.14 -1.50 -10.28
N LYS A 417 34.34 -0.74 -9.19
CA LYS A 417 35.24 0.40 -9.17
C LYS A 417 36.69 0.01 -9.52
N LYS A 418 37.16 -1.11 -8.94
CA LYS A 418 38.49 -1.63 -9.23
C LYS A 418 38.63 -2.03 -10.70
N THR A 419 37.65 -2.77 -11.23
CA THR A 419 37.62 -3.17 -12.63
C THR A 419 37.53 -1.97 -13.58
N ALA A 420 36.66 -1.00 -13.29
CA ALA A 420 36.55 0.24 -14.07
C ALA A 420 37.84 1.04 -14.09
N SER A 421 38.55 1.15 -12.93
CA SER A 421 39.83 1.80 -12.85
C SER A 421 40.90 1.07 -13.69
N GLN A 422 40.93 -0.27 -13.61
CA GLN A 422 41.85 -1.09 -14.42
C GLN A 422 41.57 -0.96 -15.92
N THR A 423 40.30 -0.97 -16.32
CA THR A 423 39.89 -0.76 -17.72
C THR A 423 40.36 0.61 -18.23
N LEU A 424 40.14 1.67 -17.43
CA LEU A 424 40.59 3.01 -17.81
C LEU A 424 42.12 3.08 -17.93
N GLN A 425 42.85 2.47 -16.98
CA GLN A 425 44.31 2.43 -16.99
C GLN A 425 44.82 1.67 -18.22
N SER A 426 44.20 0.55 -18.59
CA SER A 426 44.57 -0.20 -19.81
C SER A 426 44.29 0.58 -21.10
N TRP A 427 43.26 1.44 -21.11
CA TRP A 427 42.98 2.33 -22.24
C TRP A 427 43.99 3.49 -22.36
N LEU A 428 44.49 3.95 -21.22
CA LEU A 428 45.46 5.05 -21.17
C LEU A 428 46.91 4.56 -21.28
N GLU A 429 47.13 3.24 -21.37
CA GLU A 429 48.47 2.61 -21.41
C GLU A 429 49.42 3.04 -20.26
N ILE A 430 48.85 3.26 -19.03
CA ILE A 430 49.57 3.64 -17.80
C ILE A 430 49.42 2.60 -16.70
#